data_7881feb0d39fae60e45e84d86a39a856
#
_entry.id   7881feb0d39fae60e45e84d86a39a856
#
_cell.length_a   1.000
_cell.length_b   1.000
_cell.length_c   1.000
_cell.angle_alpha   90.00
_cell.angle_beta   90.00
_cell.angle_gamma   90.00
#
_symmetry.space_group_name_H-M   'P 1'
#
loop_
_entity.id
_entity.type
_entity.pdbx_description
1 polymer ?
#
loop_
_entity_poly.entity_id
_entity_poly.type
_entity_poly.pdbx_seq_one_letter_code
_entity_poly.pdbx_strand_id
1 'polypeptide(L)'
;MIASRVRASLVLAAAAALCLPCAPPASAAAAPACPGGSVCFYSAENFGGKAWEWTANSGYRDLPPVLHDHVGSFVASTDACFKGYEPSEKRVTHNGDWRSTYLRDFGGRMDGVGPGRC
;
A
#
# COMPACT_ATOMS: atom_id res chain seq x y z
N MET A 1 -18.47 -72.53 16.54
CA MET A 1 -18.37 -71.99 16.78
C MET A 1 -17.78 -70.99 16.63
N ILE A 2 -17.63 -70.21 16.79
CA ILE A 2 -17.06 -69.20 16.74
C ILE A 2 -16.71 -68.28 16.01
N ALA A 3 -16.99 -67.72 15.79
CA ALA A 3 -16.87 -66.73 15.20
C ALA A 3 -16.07 -65.79 15.31
N SER A 4 -15.64 -65.40 14.89
CA SER A 4 -14.85 -64.50 15.03
C SER A 4 -15.01 -63.35 14.50
N ARG A 5 -14.92 -62.62 14.94
CA ARG A 5 -15.12 -61.46 14.55
C ARG A 5 -14.23 -60.67 14.25
N VAL A 6 -14.05 -60.10 13.77
CA VAL A 6 -13.22 -59.28 13.45
C VAL A 6 -13.51 -58.10 13.33
N ARG A 7 -12.99 -57.39 13.65
CA ARG A 7 -13.26 -56.21 13.59
C ARG A 7 -12.49 -55.41 12.95
N ALA A 8 -12.58 -54.84 12.34
CA ALA A 8 -12.04 -54.00 11.62
C ALA A 8 -11.95 -52.79 12.07
N SER A 9 -11.16 -52.47 12.34
CA SER A 9 -11.16 -51.26 12.84
C SER A 9 -10.71 -50.33 11.99
N LEU A 10 -11.18 -49.64 11.74
CA LEU A 10 -10.85 -48.68 10.94
C LEU A 10 -10.35 -47.62 11.34
N VAL A 11 -9.70 -47.19 11.14
CA VAL A 11 -9.15 -46.19 11.47
C VAL A 11 -9.07 -45.24 10.64
N LEU A 12 -9.33 -44.44 10.78
CA LEU A 12 -9.30 -43.42 10.07
C LEU A 12 -8.51 -42.54 10.24
N ALA A 13 -7.94 -42.24 9.98
CA ALA A 13 -7.03 -41.44 10.00
C ALA A 13 -7.23 -40.24 9.58
N ALA A 14 -7.58 -39.72 9.88
CA ALA A 14 -7.82 -38.54 9.57
C ALA A 14 -6.95 -37.74 9.18
N ALA A 15 -6.46 -37.68 8.91
CA ALA A 15 -5.60 -36.92 8.53
C ALA A 15 -5.69 -35.76 8.34
N ALA A 16 -5.95 -35.42 8.42
CA ALA A 16 -5.94 -34.34 8.22
C ALA A 16 -5.54 -33.37 8.10
N ALA A 17 -5.80 -33.06 8.06
CA ALA A 17 -5.66 -32.02 8.07
C ALA A 17 -4.86 -31.33 8.03
N LEU A 18 -4.43 -31.30 8.10
CA LEU A 18 -3.60 -30.63 8.05
C LEU A 18 -3.50 -29.59 7.40
N CYS A 19 -4.13 -29.08 7.16
CA CYS A 19 -4.16 -28.04 6.54
C CYS A 19 -3.61 -27.11 7.19
N LEU A 20 -2.70 -26.99 7.25
CA LEU A 20 -2.23 -26.13 7.78
C LEU A 20 -2.20 -25.03 7.25
N PRO A 21 -2.33 -24.24 7.67
CA PRO A 21 -2.40 -23.01 7.34
C PRO A 21 -1.31 -22.54 6.69
N CYS A 22 -1.42 -22.31 5.71
CA CYS A 22 -0.56 -21.72 5.10
C CYS A 22 -0.74 -20.37 5.37
N ALA A 23 -0.03 -19.86 6.12
CA ALA A 23 -0.08 -18.48 6.27
C ALA A 23 0.30 -17.92 4.95
N PRO A 24 -0.41 -17.04 4.43
CA PRO A 24 -0.03 -16.43 3.19
C PRO A 24 1.29 -15.72 3.44
N PRO A 25 2.13 -15.72 2.50
CA PRO A 25 3.35 -14.98 2.64
C PRO A 25 2.96 -13.55 2.92
N ALA A 26 3.73 -12.93 3.69
CA ALA A 26 3.47 -11.56 3.94
C ALA A 26 3.65 -10.87 2.63
N SER A 27 2.63 -10.56 1.99
CA SER A 27 2.73 -9.83 0.76
C SER A 27 2.65 -8.37 1.09
N ALA A 28 3.18 -7.57 0.24
CA ALA A 28 3.01 -6.14 0.37
C ALA A 28 1.53 -5.85 0.46
N ALA A 29 1.15 -4.92 1.28
CA ALA A 29 -0.23 -4.54 1.37
C ALA A 29 -0.71 -4.07 0.01
N ALA A 30 -1.90 -4.44 -0.35
CA ALA A 30 -2.50 -3.96 -1.57
C ALA A 30 -2.71 -2.46 -1.45
N ALA A 31 -2.56 -1.75 -2.55
CA ALA A 31 -2.78 -0.32 -2.54
C ALA A 31 -4.25 -0.04 -2.23
N PRO A 32 -4.53 0.83 -1.26
CA PRO A 32 -5.90 1.17 -0.96
C PRO A 32 -6.52 1.98 -2.08
N ALA A 33 -7.84 2.04 -2.07
CA ALA A 33 -8.55 2.86 -3.04
C ALA A 33 -8.28 4.33 -2.75
N CYS A 34 -8.17 5.12 -3.81
CA CYS A 34 -8.03 6.56 -3.72
C CYS A 34 -9.02 7.17 -4.70
N PRO A 35 -9.81 8.16 -4.31
CA PRO A 35 -10.83 8.72 -5.19
C PRO A 35 -10.24 9.27 -6.48
N GLY A 36 -10.99 9.15 -7.58
CA GLY A 36 -10.55 9.71 -8.85
C GLY A 36 -10.32 11.20 -8.73
N GLY A 37 -9.28 11.67 -9.39
CA GLY A 37 -8.90 13.08 -9.31
C GLY A 37 -8.04 13.42 -8.12
N SER A 38 -7.67 12.43 -7.31
CA SER A 38 -6.92 12.65 -6.08
C SER A 38 -5.62 11.87 -6.05
N VAL A 39 -4.73 12.30 -5.18
CA VAL A 39 -3.58 11.50 -4.74
C VAL A 39 -3.70 11.36 -3.24
N CYS A 40 -3.62 10.13 -2.76
CA CYS A 40 -3.69 9.83 -1.34
C CYS A 40 -2.30 9.56 -0.82
N PHE A 41 -1.87 10.36 0.15
CA PHE A 41 -0.54 10.27 0.73
C PHE A 41 -0.60 9.71 2.14
N TYR A 42 0.44 8.97 2.51
CA TYR A 42 0.53 8.36 3.83
C TYR A 42 1.90 8.64 4.42
N SER A 43 1.95 8.95 5.70
CA SER A 43 3.21 9.30 6.34
C SER A 43 4.11 8.10 6.60
N ALA A 44 3.56 6.90 6.66
CA ALA A 44 4.32 5.69 6.86
C ALA A 44 4.32 4.84 5.60
N GLU A 45 5.23 3.90 5.53
CA GLU A 45 5.25 2.93 4.43
C GLU A 45 4.06 2.01 4.55
N ASN A 46 3.75 1.30 3.47
CA ASN A 46 2.65 0.34 3.39
C ASN A 46 1.30 0.97 3.73
N PHE A 47 1.12 2.23 3.32
CA PHE A 47 -0.13 2.96 3.44
C PHE A 47 -0.57 3.13 4.89
N GLY A 48 0.39 3.29 5.78
CA GLY A 48 0.13 3.49 7.20
C GLY A 48 0.35 4.92 7.62
N GLY A 49 0.20 5.14 8.91
CA GLY A 49 0.43 6.46 9.49
C GLY A 49 -0.70 7.42 9.19
N LYS A 50 -0.37 8.70 9.13
CA LYS A 50 -1.35 9.74 8.85
C LYS A 50 -1.61 9.81 7.35
N ALA A 51 -2.87 9.93 6.98
CA ALA A 51 -3.29 10.01 5.59
C ALA A 51 -3.74 11.42 5.26
N TRP A 52 -3.49 11.83 4.03
CA TRP A 52 -3.95 13.12 3.52
C TRP A 52 -4.28 12.96 2.05
N GLU A 53 -5.43 13.45 1.67
CA GLU A 53 -5.88 13.39 0.29
C GLU A 53 -5.73 14.77 -0.35
N TRP A 54 -5.00 14.83 -1.47
CA TRP A 54 -4.89 16.01 -2.28
C TRP A 54 -5.77 15.82 -3.53
N THR A 55 -6.49 16.84 -3.93
CA THR A 55 -7.29 16.80 -5.15
C THR A 55 -6.70 17.73 -6.20
N ALA A 56 -6.72 17.31 -7.45
CA ALA A 56 -6.16 18.12 -8.52
C ALA A 56 -6.86 19.47 -8.63
N ASN A 57 -8.16 19.52 -8.32
CA ASN A 57 -8.91 20.76 -8.41
C ASN A 57 -8.45 21.79 -7.39
N SER A 58 -7.78 21.41 -6.34
CA SER A 58 -7.29 22.37 -5.34
C SER A 58 -6.02 23.10 -5.79
N GLY A 59 -5.43 22.68 -6.90
CA GLY A 59 -4.21 23.29 -7.39
C GLY A 59 -3.00 22.87 -6.59
N TYR A 60 -1.93 23.62 -6.73
CA TYR A 60 -0.70 23.30 -6.01
C TYR A 60 -0.89 23.47 -4.51
N ARG A 61 -0.35 22.54 -3.75
CA ARG A 61 -0.38 22.59 -2.29
C ARG A 61 0.95 22.14 -1.71
N ASP A 62 1.38 22.82 -0.65
CA ASP A 62 2.43 22.27 0.19
C ASP A 62 1.86 21.08 0.94
N LEU A 63 2.70 20.11 1.20
CA LEU A 63 2.30 18.99 2.05
C LEU A 63 2.08 19.47 3.48
N PRO A 64 1.14 18.86 4.20
CA PRO A 64 1.00 19.15 5.64
C PRO A 64 2.31 18.79 6.37
N PRO A 65 2.56 19.41 7.52
CA PRO A 65 3.81 19.17 8.24
C PRO A 65 4.15 17.71 8.47
N VAL A 66 3.14 16.88 8.71
CA VAL A 66 3.38 15.45 9.00
C VAL A 66 3.90 14.71 7.78
N LEU A 67 3.67 15.22 6.59
CA LEU A 67 4.08 14.59 5.33
C LEU A 67 5.26 15.31 4.68
N HIS A 68 5.63 16.48 5.16
CA HIS A 68 6.73 17.23 4.58
C HIS A 68 8.03 16.47 4.79
N ASP A 69 8.72 16.15 3.70
CA ASP A 69 9.92 15.31 3.74
C ASP A 69 9.64 13.94 4.35
N HIS A 70 8.39 13.49 4.35
CA HIS A 70 8.04 12.25 5.03
C HIS A 70 6.83 11.57 4.41
N VAL A 71 6.87 11.38 3.10
CA VAL A 71 5.85 10.59 2.42
C VAL A 71 6.33 9.15 2.36
N GLY A 72 5.70 8.29 3.15
CA GLY A 72 6.09 6.88 3.22
C GLY A 72 5.48 6.04 2.12
N SER A 73 4.31 6.41 1.64
CA SER A 73 3.61 5.71 0.57
C SER A 73 2.55 6.61 -0.04
N PHE A 74 2.10 6.28 -1.24
CA PHE A 74 1.04 7.03 -1.90
C PHE A 74 0.28 6.18 -2.90
N VAL A 75 -0.91 6.64 -3.25
CA VAL A 75 -1.73 6.10 -4.34
C VAL A 75 -2.21 7.28 -5.17
N ALA A 76 -1.95 7.23 -6.46
CA ALA A 76 -2.37 8.30 -7.36
C ALA A 76 -3.55 7.85 -8.22
N SER A 77 -4.62 8.62 -8.18
CA SER A 77 -5.79 8.43 -9.03
C SER A 77 -5.98 9.64 -9.96
N THR A 78 -4.90 10.34 -10.25
CA THR A 78 -4.84 11.42 -11.21
C THR A 78 -3.36 11.68 -11.50
N ASP A 79 -3.07 12.32 -12.61
CA ASP A 79 -1.72 12.77 -12.89
C ASP A 79 -1.35 13.92 -11.93
N ALA A 80 -0.12 13.94 -11.49
CA ALA A 80 0.33 14.94 -10.54
C ALA A 80 1.82 15.20 -10.69
N CYS A 81 2.25 16.37 -10.23
CA CYS A 81 3.65 16.73 -10.17
C CYS A 81 4.05 16.85 -8.70
N PHE A 82 4.94 15.98 -8.27
CA PHE A 82 5.50 16.03 -6.92
C PHE A 82 6.72 16.92 -6.94
N LYS A 83 6.88 17.76 -5.93
CA LYS A 83 7.96 18.73 -5.89
C LYS A 83 8.74 18.66 -4.60
N GLY A 84 10.05 18.82 -4.73
CA GLY A 84 10.95 19.05 -3.62
C GLY A 84 11.58 20.42 -3.78
N TYR A 85 11.89 21.10 -2.67
CA TYR A 85 12.38 22.46 -2.74
C TYR A 85 13.89 22.58 -2.59
N GLU A 86 14.50 21.71 -1.81
CA GLU A 86 15.91 21.79 -1.51
C GLU A 86 16.59 20.44 -1.61
N PRO A 87 17.19 20.09 -2.71
CA PRO A 87 17.28 20.88 -3.95
C PRO A 87 15.95 20.85 -4.71
N SER A 88 15.81 21.78 -5.64
CA SER A 88 14.59 21.82 -6.44
C SER A 88 14.52 20.60 -7.33
N GLU A 89 13.50 19.79 -7.14
CA GLU A 89 13.30 18.56 -7.90
C GLU A 89 11.83 18.38 -8.21
N LYS A 90 11.56 17.60 -9.24
CA LYS A 90 10.20 17.28 -9.64
C LYS A 90 10.11 15.82 -10.01
N ARG A 91 8.97 15.22 -9.72
CA ARG A 91 8.66 13.86 -10.16
C ARG A 91 7.27 13.82 -10.72
N VAL A 92 7.14 13.32 -11.93
CA VAL A 92 5.83 13.13 -12.54
C VAL A 92 5.22 11.86 -12.01
N THR A 93 3.95 11.93 -11.64
CA THR A 93 3.19 10.77 -11.19
C THR A 93 1.96 10.65 -12.08
N HIS A 94 1.66 9.43 -12.51
CA HIS A 94 0.55 9.19 -13.41
C HIS A 94 -0.63 8.55 -12.67
N ASN A 95 -1.81 8.76 -13.20
CA ASN A 95 -2.99 8.08 -12.69
C ASN A 95 -2.75 6.56 -12.71
N GLY A 96 -2.96 5.93 -11.58
CA GLY A 96 -2.71 4.50 -11.41
C GLY A 96 -1.39 4.17 -10.75
N ASP A 97 -0.51 5.14 -10.58
CA ASP A 97 0.76 4.91 -9.90
C ASP A 97 0.56 4.79 -8.40
N TRP A 98 1.37 3.97 -7.78
CA TRP A 98 1.39 3.86 -6.33
C TRP A 98 2.75 3.32 -5.87
N ARG A 99 3.11 3.65 -4.65
CA ARG A 99 4.33 3.13 -4.02
C ARG A 99 4.02 2.79 -2.58
N SER A 100 4.32 1.58 -2.19
CA SER A 100 4.17 1.16 -0.79
C SER A 100 5.37 1.55 0.06
N THR A 101 6.50 1.80 -0.57
CA THR A 101 7.72 2.23 0.14
C THR A 101 8.32 3.39 -0.64
N TYR A 102 8.21 4.58 -0.09
CA TYR A 102 8.62 5.78 -0.80
C TYR A 102 9.53 6.68 0.04
N LEU A 103 9.67 6.38 1.33
CA LEU A 103 10.41 7.24 2.23
C LEU A 103 11.89 7.36 1.88
N ARG A 104 12.48 6.29 1.40
CA ARG A 104 13.89 6.30 1.01
C ARG A 104 14.10 6.75 -0.43
N ASP A 105 13.04 7.12 -1.08
CA ASP A 105 13.06 7.67 -2.42
C ASP A 105 12.68 9.12 -2.32
N PHE A 106 11.97 9.63 -3.29
CA PHE A 106 11.57 11.04 -3.32
C PHE A 106 10.68 11.43 -2.14
N GLY A 107 9.95 10.49 -1.57
CA GLY A 107 9.09 10.77 -0.42
C GLY A 107 9.82 11.36 0.78
N GLY A 108 11.11 11.07 0.93
CA GLY A 108 11.90 11.62 2.03
C GLY A 108 12.33 13.06 1.83
N ARG A 109 12.06 13.63 0.67
CA ARG A 109 12.39 15.03 0.39
C ARG A 109 11.29 15.74 -0.39
N MET A 110 10.09 15.25 -0.28
CA MET A 110 8.96 15.81 -0.99
C MET A 110 8.30 16.91 -0.17
N ASP A 111 7.99 18.02 -0.82
CA ASP A 111 7.48 19.21 -0.17
C ASP A 111 6.11 19.64 -0.65
N GLY A 112 5.76 19.33 -1.87
CA GLY A 112 4.50 19.79 -2.43
C GLY A 112 4.00 18.94 -3.57
N VAL A 113 2.76 19.20 -3.98
CA VAL A 113 2.11 18.49 -5.06
C VAL A 113 1.26 19.45 -5.88
N GLY A 114 1.33 19.33 -7.17
CA GLY A 114 0.53 20.13 -8.09
C GLY A 114 -0.15 19.29 -9.14
N PRO A 115 -1.12 19.87 -9.85
CA PRO A 115 -1.86 19.11 -10.86
C PRO A 115 -1.08 18.94 -12.14
N GLY A 116 -1.42 17.89 -12.87
CA GLY A 116 -0.89 17.70 -14.22
C GLY A 116 0.54 17.25 -14.24
N ARG A 117 1.18 17.57 -15.32
CA ARG A 117 2.57 17.17 -15.49
C ARG A 117 3.50 18.29 -15.07
N CYS A 118 4.65 17.93 -14.65
CA CYS A 118 5.61 18.95 -14.28
C CYS A 118 6.02 19.84 -15.49
#